data_536cfdfbf6e05c040fafb5c7fa6cfc43
#
_entry.id   536cfdfbf6e05c040fafb5c7fa6cfc43
#
_cell.length_a   1.000
_cell.length_b   1.000
_cell.length_c   1.000
_cell.angle_alpha   90.00
_cell.angle_beta   90.00
_cell.angle_gamma   90.00
#
_symmetry.space_group_name_H-M   'P 1'
#
loop_
_entity.id
_entity.type
_entity.pdbx_description
1 polymer ?
#
loop_
_entity_poly.entity_id
_entity_poly.type
_entity_poly.pdbx_seq_one_letter_code
_entity_poly.pdbx_strand_id
1 'polypeptide(L)'
;MVKQEFYLTPLKRDIKVLEHAIMMLKYQHFVAPKKFQRPVAWKQKDKVKFFKSLLMNRVEGTYVLVDLREVLKKLNNYTENETTLFVKNLINKGYLYIVLDGNNRFVFLRDLFAGSWVIPQGRYQYISDIDSGSIVTFKVPRGGCKFADLDIDVQNAIEQRDAVVSQYTQICLEGLSEVFENLNSGVPLNHQEHRNASNSPWADYIRELSEKNASLLSTIFKDHVSRLSGDEWIVQCIDFVRNATQIDNVEDRDCHFTANYDGKINFSAINQGSLNAVYESVELSPDDKEEFNNVFDDLGQYLKKMVTEKVLPEKDVLRRSAVQNLYWMMHNGIEDYAQAKEAVKLHQLRYKDKTCTNKDLIEDEDEEKTFKVCCDGLGKDNIEFRYHVLSDIIARVTQ
;
A
#
# COMPACT_ATOMS: atom_id res chain seq x y z
N MET A 1 9.58 -13.84 -29.26
CA MET A 1 9.69 -15.31 -29.16
C MET A 1 10.60 -15.80 -28.02
N VAL A 2 11.36 -14.95 -27.37
CA VAL A 2 12.28 -15.33 -26.24
C VAL A 2 11.58 -15.36 -24.87
N LYS A 3 10.37 -14.83 -24.75
CA LYS A 3 9.60 -14.84 -23.48
C LYS A 3 9.30 -16.24 -22.93
N GLN A 4 9.16 -17.25 -23.80
CA GLN A 4 8.74 -18.58 -23.39
C GLN A 4 9.86 -19.46 -22.82
N GLU A 5 11.12 -19.26 -23.23
CA GLU A 5 12.23 -20.08 -22.73
C GLU A 5 12.67 -19.73 -21.30
N PHE A 6 12.53 -18.47 -20.88
CA PHE A 6 12.92 -18.05 -19.54
C PHE A 6 11.95 -18.57 -18.45
N TYR A 7 10.66 -18.74 -18.79
CA TYR A 7 9.65 -19.35 -17.91
C TYR A 7 9.87 -20.86 -17.65
N LEU A 8 10.48 -21.54 -18.60
CA LEU A 8 10.73 -22.98 -18.50
C LEU A 8 12.01 -23.33 -17.74
N THR A 9 12.84 -22.35 -17.40
CA THR A 9 14.06 -22.59 -16.64
C THR A 9 13.72 -22.69 -15.15
N PRO A 10 14.05 -23.80 -14.46
CA PRO A 10 13.76 -23.94 -13.04
C PRO A 10 14.38 -22.77 -12.25
N LEU A 11 13.60 -22.17 -11.35
CA LEU A 11 14.11 -21.19 -10.41
C LEU A 11 15.22 -21.81 -9.58
N LYS A 12 16.41 -21.22 -9.62
CA LYS A 12 17.52 -21.70 -8.80
C LYS A 12 17.55 -21.00 -7.46
N ARG A 13 17.53 -21.76 -6.39
CA ARG A 13 17.56 -21.30 -5.01
C ARG A 13 18.64 -22.03 -4.23
N ASP A 14 19.49 -21.27 -3.57
CA ASP A 14 20.51 -21.78 -2.64
C ASP A 14 20.12 -21.44 -1.19
N ILE A 15 20.47 -22.31 -0.23
CA ILE A 15 20.25 -22.07 1.20
C ILE A 15 21.61 -21.84 1.85
N LYS A 16 21.70 -20.77 2.64
CA LYS A 16 22.91 -20.38 3.37
C LYS A 16 22.57 -20.08 4.82
N VAL A 17 23.55 -20.28 5.70
CA VAL A 17 23.51 -19.84 7.09
C VAL A 17 24.46 -18.66 7.23
N LEU A 18 24.00 -17.54 7.76
CA LEU A 18 24.78 -16.32 7.97
C LEU A 18 24.48 -15.75 9.36
N GLU A 19 25.47 -15.16 9.99
CA GLU A 19 25.24 -14.41 11.22
C GLU A 19 24.43 -13.15 10.95
N HIS A 20 23.56 -12.76 11.86
CA HIS A 20 22.76 -11.52 11.74
C HIS A 20 23.64 -10.29 11.61
N ALA A 21 24.75 -10.23 12.34
CA ALA A 21 25.73 -9.14 12.23
C ALA A 21 26.31 -9.00 10.83
N ILE A 22 26.67 -10.13 10.17
CA ILE A 22 27.19 -10.14 8.79
C ILE A 22 26.11 -9.67 7.81
N MET A 23 24.86 -10.05 8.03
CA MET A 23 23.74 -9.58 7.20
C MET A 23 23.58 -8.06 7.34
N MET A 24 23.70 -7.51 8.55
CA MET A 24 23.61 -6.07 8.79
C MET A 24 24.73 -5.27 8.16
N LEU A 25 25.98 -5.76 8.14
CA LEU A 25 27.07 -5.14 7.43
C LEU A 25 26.82 -5.00 5.92
N LYS A 26 26.02 -5.90 5.35
CA LYS A 26 25.61 -5.88 3.94
C LYS A 26 24.29 -5.12 3.71
N TYR A 27 23.61 -4.69 4.75
CA TYR A 27 22.26 -4.13 4.65
C TYR A 27 22.14 -2.94 3.70
N GLN A 28 23.16 -2.09 3.61
CA GLN A 28 23.19 -0.96 2.66
C GLN A 28 23.02 -1.39 1.18
N HIS A 29 23.31 -2.66 0.86
CA HIS A 29 23.17 -3.24 -0.47
C HIS A 29 21.84 -3.99 -0.67
N PHE A 30 20.97 -4.00 0.34
CA PHE A 30 19.65 -4.61 0.26
C PHE A 30 18.60 -3.58 -0.12
N VAL A 31 17.72 -3.98 -1.00
CA VAL A 31 16.52 -3.22 -1.31
C VAL A 31 15.30 -4.10 -1.11
N ALA A 32 14.28 -3.48 -0.62
CA ALA A 32 12.98 -4.07 -0.51
C ALA A 32 12.04 -3.25 -1.40
N PRO A 33 11.89 -3.62 -2.70
CA PRO A 33 11.06 -2.88 -3.62
C PRO A 33 9.62 -2.85 -3.13
N LYS A 34 9.02 -1.67 -3.11
CA LYS A 34 7.64 -1.47 -2.62
C LYS A 34 6.61 -2.37 -3.30
N LYS A 35 6.87 -2.73 -4.55
CA LYS A 35 6.08 -3.69 -5.33
C LYS A 35 6.00 -5.08 -4.66
N PHE A 36 7.09 -5.53 -4.03
CA PHE A 36 7.22 -6.86 -3.42
C PHE A 36 7.29 -6.78 -1.90
N GLN A 37 6.61 -5.80 -1.29
CA GLN A 37 6.71 -5.62 0.15
C GLN A 37 5.41 -5.19 0.78
N ARG A 38 5.17 -5.76 1.97
CA ARG A 38 4.26 -5.15 2.92
C ARG A 38 4.95 -3.96 3.60
N PRO A 39 4.23 -2.88 3.88
CA PRO A 39 4.73 -1.84 4.76
C PRO A 39 5.25 -2.43 6.07
N VAL A 40 6.30 -1.83 6.63
CA VAL A 40 6.86 -2.27 7.93
C VAL A 40 5.76 -2.16 8.99
N ALA A 41 5.21 -3.29 9.39
CA ALA A 41 4.00 -3.34 10.21
C ALA A 41 4.28 -3.73 11.68
N TRP A 42 5.54 -4.00 12.07
CA TRP A 42 5.87 -4.43 13.42
C TRP A 42 5.66 -3.32 14.45
N LYS A 43 4.74 -3.57 15.38
CA LYS A 43 4.51 -2.75 16.55
C LYS A 43 5.55 -3.07 17.62
N GLN A 44 5.63 -2.25 18.66
CA GLN A 44 6.58 -2.44 19.76
C GLN A 44 6.54 -3.86 20.37
N LYS A 45 5.35 -4.44 20.52
CA LYS A 45 5.17 -5.82 21.04
C LYS A 45 5.85 -6.87 20.16
N ASP A 46 5.80 -6.69 18.83
CA ASP A 46 6.38 -7.65 17.87
C ASP A 46 7.90 -7.54 17.88
N LYS A 47 8.43 -6.31 17.95
CA LYS A 47 9.87 -6.04 18.10
C LYS A 47 10.43 -6.67 19.39
N VAL A 48 9.72 -6.52 20.52
CA VAL A 48 10.12 -7.13 21.81
C VAL A 48 10.06 -8.65 21.73
N LYS A 49 9.05 -9.22 21.09
CA LYS A 49 8.94 -10.67 20.90
C LYS A 49 10.12 -11.20 20.10
N PHE A 50 10.46 -10.56 18.99
CA PHE A 50 11.58 -10.95 18.15
C PHE A 50 12.93 -10.80 18.89
N PHE A 51 13.13 -9.68 19.61
CA PHE A 51 14.30 -9.48 20.45
C PHE A 51 14.51 -10.63 21.46
N LYS A 52 13.44 -11.03 22.15
CA LYS A 52 13.49 -12.20 23.06
C LYS A 52 13.83 -13.50 22.35
N SER A 53 13.37 -13.68 21.14
CA SER A 53 13.68 -14.86 20.34
C SER A 53 15.17 -14.90 19.95
N LEU A 54 15.73 -13.76 19.53
CA LEU A 54 17.18 -13.63 19.27
C LEU A 54 18.01 -13.99 20.51
N LEU A 55 17.68 -13.45 21.67
CA LEU A 55 18.36 -13.74 22.93
C LEU A 55 18.35 -15.24 23.27
N MET A 56 17.25 -15.92 22.98
CA MET A 56 17.04 -17.32 23.30
C MET A 56 17.43 -18.30 22.17
N ASN A 57 18.06 -17.82 21.12
CA ASN A 57 18.43 -18.62 19.95
C ASN A 57 17.26 -19.45 19.38
N ARG A 58 16.07 -18.87 19.33
CA ARG A 58 14.89 -19.53 18.78
C ARG A 58 14.82 -19.30 17.28
N VAL A 59 14.24 -20.24 16.54
CA VAL A 59 14.05 -20.13 15.09
C VAL A 59 13.21 -18.91 14.75
N GLU A 60 13.76 -18.03 13.92
CA GLU A 60 13.20 -16.73 13.54
C GLU A 60 12.55 -16.72 12.15
N GLY A 61 12.53 -17.86 11.50
CA GLY A 61 12.11 -17.99 10.10
C GLY A 61 13.26 -17.74 9.12
N THR A 62 13.00 -18.03 7.86
CA THR A 62 13.98 -17.90 6.77
C THR A 62 13.90 -16.49 6.17
N TYR A 63 15.06 -15.89 5.91
CA TYR A 63 15.15 -14.70 5.05
C TYR A 63 15.15 -15.14 3.59
N VAL A 64 14.35 -14.50 2.75
CA VAL A 64 14.29 -14.82 1.33
C VAL A 64 14.81 -13.64 0.53
N LEU A 65 15.92 -13.87 -0.17
CA LEU A 65 16.66 -12.85 -0.91
C LEU A 65 16.77 -13.22 -2.40
N VAL A 66 17.04 -12.21 -3.23
CA VAL A 66 17.46 -12.39 -4.62
C VAL A 66 18.85 -11.78 -4.78
N ASP A 67 19.81 -12.52 -5.30
CA ASP A 67 21.13 -11.99 -5.66
C ASP A 67 21.07 -11.39 -7.07
N LEU A 68 21.00 -10.07 -7.16
CA LEU A 68 20.87 -9.33 -8.41
C LEU A 68 22.06 -9.58 -9.37
N ARG A 69 23.26 -9.81 -8.84
CA ARG A 69 24.46 -10.04 -9.65
C ARG A 69 24.41 -11.41 -10.32
N GLU A 70 23.96 -12.43 -9.58
CA GLU A 70 23.81 -13.76 -10.14
C GLU A 70 22.67 -13.81 -11.17
N VAL A 71 21.57 -13.13 -10.89
CA VAL A 71 20.46 -12.98 -11.83
C VAL A 71 20.94 -12.26 -13.09
N LEU A 72 21.67 -11.14 -12.98
CA LEU A 72 22.18 -10.40 -14.12
C LEU A 72 23.15 -11.24 -14.98
N LYS A 73 24.05 -12.02 -14.36
CA LYS A 73 24.93 -12.94 -15.08
C LYS A 73 24.15 -13.93 -15.95
N LYS A 74 23.02 -14.42 -15.45
CA LYS A 74 22.15 -15.35 -16.19
C LYS A 74 21.41 -14.62 -17.32
N LEU A 75 20.94 -13.40 -17.06
CA LEU A 75 20.22 -12.57 -18.04
C LEU A 75 21.12 -12.09 -19.19
N ASN A 76 22.41 -11.92 -18.99
CA ASN A 76 23.34 -11.47 -20.03
C ASN A 76 23.40 -12.39 -21.26
N ASN A 77 22.88 -13.61 -21.16
CA ASN A 77 22.75 -14.56 -22.28
C ASN A 77 21.43 -14.38 -23.07
N TYR A 78 20.57 -13.43 -22.68
CA TYR A 78 19.26 -13.20 -23.29
C TYR A 78 19.18 -11.77 -23.83
N THR A 79 18.26 -11.54 -24.77
CA THR A 79 17.91 -10.18 -25.23
C THR A 79 17.43 -9.31 -24.09
N GLU A 80 17.76 -8.04 -24.12
CA GLU A 80 17.33 -7.07 -23.09
C GLU A 80 15.80 -7.05 -22.99
N ASN A 81 15.29 -7.20 -21.79
CA ASN A 81 13.87 -7.24 -21.45
C ASN A 81 13.62 -6.44 -20.16
N GLU A 82 12.38 -6.33 -19.72
CA GLU A 82 11.99 -5.61 -18.51
C GLU A 82 12.73 -6.10 -17.26
N THR A 83 12.91 -7.42 -17.11
CA THR A 83 13.67 -7.99 -15.98
C THR A 83 15.12 -7.50 -16.01
N THR A 84 15.76 -7.50 -17.16
CA THR A 84 17.15 -7.03 -17.32
C THR A 84 17.28 -5.55 -16.96
N LEU A 85 16.37 -4.72 -17.46
CA LEU A 85 16.34 -3.28 -17.15
C LEU A 85 16.10 -3.02 -15.66
N PHE A 86 15.16 -3.72 -15.06
CA PHE A 86 14.87 -3.63 -13.63
C PHE A 86 16.10 -3.98 -12.78
N VAL A 87 16.74 -5.12 -13.05
CA VAL A 87 17.92 -5.59 -12.32
C VAL A 87 19.10 -4.62 -12.49
N LYS A 88 19.38 -4.18 -13.73
CA LYS A 88 20.44 -3.18 -13.99
C LYS A 88 20.20 -1.88 -13.26
N ASN A 89 18.96 -1.37 -13.24
CA ASN A 89 18.61 -0.14 -12.53
C ASN A 89 18.89 -0.25 -11.01
N LEU A 90 18.52 -1.37 -10.38
CA LEU A 90 18.80 -1.59 -8.97
C LEU A 90 20.31 -1.68 -8.68
N ILE A 91 21.07 -2.38 -9.50
CA ILE A 91 22.54 -2.49 -9.37
C ILE A 91 23.18 -1.11 -9.53
N ASN A 92 22.75 -0.30 -10.50
CA ASN A 92 23.25 1.06 -10.72
C ASN A 92 22.97 1.99 -9.51
N LYS A 93 21.92 1.73 -8.76
CA LYS A 93 21.63 2.41 -7.48
C LYS A 93 22.43 1.88 -6.29
N GLY A 94 23.33 0.91 -6.51
CA GLY A 94 24.18 0.32 -5.47
C GLY A 94 23.59 -0.89 -4.76
N TYR A 95 22.40 -1.36 -5.16
CA TYR A 95 21.77 -2.52 -4.55
C TYR A 95 22.31 -3.82 -5.15
N LEU A 96 22.51 -4.82 -4.31
CA LEU A 96 23.00 -6.15 -4.71
C LEU A 96 21.98 -7.25 -4.42
N TYR A 97 21.03 -6.99 -3.54
CA TYR A 97 20.04 -7.97 -3.10
C TYR A 97 18.64 -7.36 -3.03
N ILE A 98 17.63 -8.13 -3.45
CA ILE A 98 16.23 -7.85 -3.16
C ILE A 98 15.82 -8.68 -1.95
N VAL A 99 15.12 -8.07 -1.00
CA VAL A 99 14.49 -8.77 0.12
C VAL A 99 13.05 -9.09 -0.26
N LEU A 100 12.70 -10.38 -0.38
CA LEU A 100 11.33 -10.83 -0.63
C LEU A 100 10.59 -11.16 0.66
N ASP A 101 11.28 -11.80 1.62
CA ASP A 101 10.77 -12.01 2.98
C ASP A 101 11.83 -11.71 4.04
N GLY A 102 11.37 -11.30 5.22
CA GLY A 102 12.20 -10.93 6.34
C GLY A 102 12.44 -9.42 6.50
N ASN A 103 11.79 -8.56 5.70
CA ASN A 103 12.01 -7.10 5.76
C ASN A 103 11.76 -6.52 7.15
N ASN A 104 10.69 -6.89 7.86
CA ASN A 104 10.44 -6.44 9.22
C ASN A 104 11.59 -6.82 10.18
N ARG A 105 12.17 -8.00 10.00
CA ARG A 105 13.32 -8.49 10.76
C ARG A 105 14.58 -7.70 10.44
N PHE A 106 14.83 -7.42 9.15
CA PHE A 106 15.95 -6.56 8.73
C PHE A 106 15.84 -5.16 9.29
N VAL A 107 14.69 -4.52 9.17
CA VAL A 107 14.45 -3.17 9.68
C VAL A 107 14.61 -3.15 11.20
N PHE A 108 14.11 -4.15 11.91
CA PHE A 108 14.29 -4.25 13.35
C PHE A 108 15.78 -4.39 13.74
N LEU A 109 16.53 -5.27 13.09
CA LEU A 109 17.96 -5.46 13.37
C LEU A 109 18.76 -4.19 13.08
N ARG A 110 18.47 -3.51 11.98
CA ARG A 110 19.05 -2.19 11.68
C ARG A 110 18.78 -1.20 12.81
N ASP A 111 17.53 -1.09 13.23
CA ASP A 111 17.10 -0.15 14.27
C ASP A 111 17.74 -0.50 15.63
N LEU A 112 17.90 -1.78 15.93
CA LEU A 112 18.57 -2.29 17.12
C LEU A 112 20.04 -1.92 17.13
N PHE A 113 20.81 -2.30 16.10
CA PHE A 113 22.25 -2.08 16.04
C PHE A 113 22.60 -0.59 15.87
N ALA A 114 21.78 0.20 15.17
CA ALA A 114 21.94 1.65 15.07
C ALA A 114 21.53 2.40 16.36
N GLY A 115 20.94 1.72 17.34
CA GLY A 115 20.46 2.33 18.59
C GLY A 115 19.27 3.27 18.41
N SER A 116 18.57 3.19 17.27
CA SER A 116 17.32 3.93 17.03
C SER A 116 16.11 3.26 17.68
N TRP A 117 16.19 1.96 17.95
CA TRP A 117 15.21 1.25 18.80
C TRP A 117 15.77 1.07 20.21
N VAL A 118 15.06 1.64 21.18
CA VAL A 118 15.39 1.52 22.61
C VAL A 118 14.76 0.24 23.16
N ILE A 119 15.59 -0.62 23.75
CA ILE A 119 15.18 -1.85 24.40
C ILE A 119 14.34 -1.48 25.64
N PRO A 120 13.08 -1.90 25.75
CA PRO A 120 12.22 -1.50 26.88
C PRO A 120 12.74 -2.01 28.22
N GLN A 121 12.40 -1.27 29.29
CA GLN A 121 12.61 -1.71 30.65
C GLN A 121 12.06 -3.13 30.87
N GLY A 122 12.86 -3.98 31.50
CA GLY A 122 12.43 -5.34 31.82
C GLY A 122 13.54 -6.27 32.30
N ARG A 123 13.16 -7.51 32.60
CA ARG A 123 14.09 -8.62 32.80
C ARG A 123 14.09 -9.47 31.54
N TYR A 124 15.27 -9.76 31.04
CA TYR A 124 15.51 -10.55 29.82
C TYR A 124 16.44 -11.71 30.15
N GLN A 125 16.29 -12.79 29.42
CA GLN A 125 17.14 -13.97 29.49
C GLN A 125 17.80 -14.17 28.13
N TYR A 126 19.06 -14.62 28.15
CA TYR A 126 19.76 -15.02 26.93
C TYR A 126 20.53 -16.31 27.16
N ILE A 127 20.74 -17.05 26.08
CA ILE A 127 21.63 -18.22 26.09
C ILE A 127 23.05 -17.69 25.95
N SER A 128 23.83 -17.83 27.00
CA SER A 128 25.24 -17.41 27.05
C SER A 128 26.18 -18.42 26.41
N ASP A 129 25.80 -19.69 26.39
CA ASP A 129 26.54 -20.79 25.77
C ASP A 129 25.53 -21.75 25.12
N ILE A 130 25.62 -21.90 23.79
CA ILE A 130 24.71 -22.73 23.00
C ILE A 130 24.90 -24.22 23.31
N ASP A 131 26.14 -24.65 23.51
CA ASP A 131 26.47 -26.06 23.68
C ASP A 131 25.98 -26.61 25.04
N SER A 132 26.13 -25.80 26.09
CA SER A 132 25.65 -26.17 27.42
C SER A 132 24.18 -25.78 27.66
N GLY A 133 23.61 -24.89 26.84
CA GLY A 133 22.27 -24.31 27.01
C GLY A 133 22.17 -23.39 28.23
N SER A 134 23.30 -22.84 28.70
CA SER A 134 23.37 -21.97 29.89
C SER A 134 22.59 -20.68 29.67
N ILE A 135 21.68 -20.37 30.61
CA ILE A 135 20.80 -19.17 30.53
C ILE A 135 21.22 -18.18 31.61
N VAL A 136 21.44 -16.93 31.15
CA VAL A 136 21.78 -15.81 32.04
C VAL A 136 20.63 -14.76 31.97
N THR A 137 20.34 -14.16 33.11
CA THR A 137 19.34 -13.11 33.22
C THR A 137 20.01 -11.75 33.38
N PHE A 138 19.58 -10.75 32.60
CA PHE A 138 19.98 -9.36 32.78
C PHE A 138 18.77 -8.45 32.91
N LYS A 139 19.01 -7.23 33.40
CA LYS A 139 17.96 -6.24 33.65
C LYS A 139 18.22 -4.97 32.86
N VAL A 140 17.20 -4.55 32.10
CA VAL A 140 17.18 -3.25 31.45
C VAL A 140 16.53 -2.23 32.41
N PRO A 141 17.20 -1.09 32.70
CA PRO A 141 16.72 -0.10 33.67
C PRO A 141 15.49 0.66 33.19
N ARG A 142 14.94 1.48 34.09
CA ARG A 142 13.84 2.39 33.76
C ARG A 142 14.31 3.40 32.71
N GLY A 143 13.51 3.58 31.65
CA GLY A 143 13.88 4.39 30.48
C GLY A 143 14.43 3.56 29.31
N GLY A 144 14.73 2.28 29.54
CA GLY A 144 15.30 1.42 28.51
C GLY A 144 16.82 1.56 28.36
N CYS A 145 17.41 0.90 27.38
CA CYS A 145 18.79 1.06 26.97
C CYS A 145 18.95 0.83 25.46
N LYS A 146 20.02 1.34 24.87
CA LYS A 146 20.39 1.02 23.49
C LYS A 146 21.16 -0.30 23.44
N PHE A 147 21.28 -0.90 22.25
CA PHE A 147 22.07 -2.11 22.07
C PHE A 147 23.51 -1.95 22.51
N ALA A 148 24.16 -0.82 22.18
CA ALA A 148 25.54 -0.51 22.56
C ALA A 148 25.74 -0.34 24.08
N ASP A 149 24.68 -0.15 24.85
CA ASP A 149 24.74 0.00 26.31
C ASP A 149 24.58 -1.35 27.03
N LEU A 150 24.31 -2.44 26.30
CA LEU A 150 24.24 -3.80 26.86
C LEU A 150 25.64 -4.31 27.23
N ASP A 151 25.68 -5.26 28.14
CA ASP A 151 26.88 -6.03 28.41
C ASP A 151 27.40 -6.69 27.14
N ILE A 152 28.73 -6.75 26.99
CA ILE A 152 29.38 -7.28 25.77
C ILE A 152 28.98 -8.75 25.50
N ASP A 153 28.76 -9.54 26.53
CA ASP A 153 28.32 -10.93 26.37
C ASP A 153 26.92 -11.01 25.78
N VAL A 154 26.03 -10.07 26.15
CA VAL A 154 24.68 -9.98 25.56
C VAL A 154 24.74 -9.52 24.12
N GLN A 155 25.61 -8.54 23.82
CA GLN A 155 25.83 -8.06 22.44
C GLN A 155 26.33 -9.21 21.56
N ASN A 156 27.38 -9.89 21.98
CA ASN A 156 27.96 -11.05 21.27
C ASN A 156 26.92 -12.15 21.07
N ALA A 157 26.12 -12.44 22.09
CA ALA A 157 25.06 -13.45 21.99
C ALA A 157 24.01 -13.14 20.93
N ILE A 158 23.76 -11.85 20.63
CA ILE A 158 22.83 -11.43 19.56
C ILE A 158 23.53 -11.41 18.20
N GLU A 159 24.73 -10.87 18.11
CA GLU A 159 25.49 -10.70 16.86
C GLU A 159 25.83 -12.04 16.20
N GLN A 160 26.17 -13.04 17.00
CA GLN A 160 26.56 -14.36 16.54
C GLN A 160 25.38 -15.29 16.25
N ARG A 161 24.13 -14.82 16.36
CA ARG A 161 22.97 -15.68 16.02
C ARG A 161 22.89 -15.95 14.54
N ASP A 162 22.67 -17.21 14.23
CA ASP A 162 22.50 -17.70 12.87
C ASP A 162 21.17 -17.29 12.27
N ALA A 163 21.21 -16.92 10.99
CA ALA A 163 20.05 -16.66 10.15
C ALA A 163 20.05 -17.62 8.96
N VAL A 164 18.93 -18.29 8.73
CA VAL A 164 18.74 -19.10 7.53
C VAL A 164 18.35 -18.18 6.37
N VAL A 165 19.16 -18.19 5.30
CA VAL A 165 18.94 -17.38 4.11
C VAL A 165 18.66 -18.28 2.92
N SER A 166 17.49 -18.11 2.30
CA SER A 166 17.13 -18.69 1.02
C SER A 166 17.37 -17.66 -0.08
N GLN A 167 18.26 -17.95 -1.01
CA GLN A 167 18.71 -16.98 -1.99
C GLN A 167 18.39 -17.44 -3.41
N TYR A 168 17.57 -16.67 -4.13
CA TYR A 168 17.34 -16.86 -5.54
C TYR A 168 18.50 -16.29 -6.36
N THR A 169 19.02 -17.09 -7.26
CA THR A 169 20.11 -16.73 -8.18
C THR A 169 19.66 -16.74 -9.66
N GLN A 170 18.41 -17.11 -9.90
CA GLN A 170 17.79 -17.10 -11.22
C GLN A 170 16.29 -16.91 -11.08
N ILE A 171 15.76 -15.74 -11.49
CA ILE A 171 14.36 -15.39 -11.38
C ILE A 171 14.02 -14.23 -12.34
N CYS A 172 12.82 -14.22 -12.93
CA CYS A 172 12.28 -13.11 -13.70
C CYS A 172 11.30 -12.27 -12.85
N LEU A 173 10.82 -11.15 -13.39
CA LEU A 173 9.90 -10.25 -12.67
C LEU A 173 8.60 -10.94 -12.30
N GLU A 174 8.04 -11.72 -13.18
CA GLU A 174 6.82 -12.49 -12.94
C GLU A 174 7.04 -13.52 -11.82
N GLY A 175 8.16 -14.25 -11.87
CA GLY A 175 8.54 -15.20 -10.83
C GLY A 175 8.78 -14.53 -9.47
N LEU A 176 9.25 -13.27 -9.44
CA LEU A 176 9.35 -12.49 -8.20
C LEU A 176 7.97 -12.25 -7.58
N SER A 177 6.96 -11.91 -8.39
CA SER A 177 5.58 -11.72 -7.93
C SER A 177 5.00 -13.01 -7.37
N GLU A 178 5.14 -14.13 -8.10
CA GLU A 178 4.66 -15.45 -7.65
C GLU A 178 5.32 -15.90 -6.33
N VAL A 179 6.64 -15.75 -6.21
CA VAL A 179 7.35 -16.10 -4.97
C VAL A 179 6.88 -15.22 -3.81
N PHE A 180 6.70 -13.93 -4.04
CA PHE A 180 6.20 -13.01 -3.01
C PHE A 180 4.79 -13.40 -2.52
N GLU A 181 3.89 -13.73 -3.43
CA GLU A 181 2.54 -14.21 -3.09
C GLU A 181 2.58 -15.52 -2.30
N ASN A 182 3.38 -16.48 -2.75
CA ASN A 182 3.53 -17.78 -2.09
C ASN A 182 4.11 -17.66 -0.69
N LEU A 183 5.10 -16.78 -0.46
CA LEU A 183 5.68 -16.52 0.85
C LEU A 183 4.67 -15.94 1.84
N ASN A 184 3.66 -15.24 1.33
CA ASN A 184 2.62 -14.62 2.13
C ASN A 184 1.37 -15.49 2.33
N SER A 185 1.35 -16.73 1.84
CA SER A 185 0.20 -17.65 1.94
C SER A 185 -0.22 -17.97 3.38
N GLY A 186 0.69 -17.86 4.36
CA GLY A 186 0.39 -18.07 5.79
C GLY A 186 -0.39 -16.93 6.46
N VAL A 187 -0.25 -15.70 5.97
CA VAL A 187 -1.10 -14.54 6.26
C VAL A 187 -1.44 -13.94 4.90
N PRO A 188 -2.58 -14.26 4.33
CA PRO A 188 -2.92 -13.88 2.97
C PRO A 188 -2.74 -12.39 2.72
N LEU A 189 -2.22 -12.06 1.55
CA LEU A 189 -2.24 -10.69 1.04
C LEU A 189 -3.70 -10.24 0.98
N ASN A 190 -3.96 -8.98 1.32
CA ASN A 190 -5.25 -8.40 0.99
C ASN A 190 -5.30 -8.06 -0.52
N HIS A 191 -6.46 -7.75 -1.03
CA HIS A 191 -6.65 -7.46 -2.46
C HIS A 191 -5.77 -6.32 -2.97
N GLN A 192 -5.53 -5.29 -2.14
CA GLN A 192 -4.66 -4.17 -2.53
C GLN A 192 -3.18 -4.55 -2.53
N GLU A 193 -2.74 -5.41 -1.61
CA GLU A 193 -1.38 -5.95 -1.61
C GLU A 193 -1.12 -6.80 -2.86
N HIS A 194 -2.12 -7.58 -3.33
CA HIS A 194 -2.04 -8.30 -4.61
C HIS A 194 -1.93 -7.35 -5.80
N ARG A 195 -2.82 -6.34 -5.88
CA ARG A 195 -2.76 -5.33 -6.95
C ARG A 195 -1.42 -4.61 -6.98
N ASN A 196 -0.90 -4.23 -5.82
CA ASN A 196 0.40 -3.58 -5.69
C ASN A 196 1.57 -4.45 -6.18
N ALA A 197 1.48 -5.77 -6.02
CA ALA A 197 2.49 -6.72 -6.48
C ALA A 197 2.39 -7.04 -7.98
N SER A 198 1.29 -6.66 -8.64
CA SER A 198 1.08 -6.90 -10.07
C SER A 198 2.08 -6.15 -10.96
N ASN A 199 2.30 -6.62 -12.17
CA ASN A 199 3.16 -5.96 -13.16
C ASN A 199 2.40 -4.94 -14.02
N SER A 200 1.43 -4.26 -13.41
CA SER A 200 0.60 -3.26 -14.08
C SER A 200 1.23 -1.86 -13.98
N PRO A 201 1.18 -1.03 -15.04
CA PRO A 201 1.53 0.39 -14.98
C PRO A 201 0.74 1.15 -13.90
N TRP A 202 -0.49 0.74 -13.64
CA TRP A 202 -1.31 1.28 -12.56
C TRP A 202 -0.74 1.01 -11.17
N ALA A 203 -0.12 -0.16 -10.95
CA ALA A 203 0.49 -0.48 -9.67
C ALA A 203 1.63 0.49 -9.32
N ASP A 204 2.47 0.83 -10.30
CA ASP A 204 3.54 1.80 -10.13
C ASP A 204 2.97 3.21 -9.92
N TYR A 205 2.00 3.62 -10.73
CA TYR A 205 1.37 4.94 -10.65
C TYR A 205 0.62 5.16 -9.33
N ILE A 206 -0.19 4.22 -8.87
CA ILE A 206 -0.92 4.35 -7.59
C ILE A 206 0.05 4.48 -6.41
N ARG A 207 1.18 3.76 -6.43
CA ARG A 207 2.23 3.93 -5.41
C ARG A 207 2.83 5.34 -5.43
N GLU A 208 3.20 5.83 -6.62
CA GLU A 208 3.74 7.19 -6.79
C GLU A 208 2.74 8.24 -6.30
N LEU A 209 1.47 8.11 -6.69
CA LEU A 209 0.40 9.02 -6.31
C LEU A 209 0.13 8.98 -4.80
N SER A 210 0.15 7.81 -4.18
CA SER A 210 0.01 7.62 -2.73
C SER A 210 1.16 8.29 -1.96
N GLU A 211 2.39 8.15 -2.42
CA GLU A 211 3.56 8.79 -1.83
C GLU A 211 3.51 10.31 -1.95
N LYS A 212 3.19 10.81 -3.13
CA LYS A 212 3.03 12.25 -3.38
C LYS A 212 1.96 12.85 -2.47
N ASN A 213 0.87 12.13 -2.24
CA ASN A 213 -0.26 12.57 -1.44
C ASN A 213 -0.25 12.07 0.03
N ALA A 214 0.91 11.65 0.56
CA ALA A 214 1.02 11.12 1.92
C ALA A 214 0.48 12.08 3.00
N SER A 215 0.66 13.39 2.82
CA SER A 215 0.11 14.43 3.71
C SER A 215 -1.42 14.42 3.70
N LEU A 216 -2.04 14.38 2.54
CA LEU A 216 -3.49 14.26 2.38
C LEU A 216 -4.00 12.96 3.03
N LEU A 217 -3.38 11.83 2.71
CA LEU A 217 -3.77 10.53 3.25
C LEU A 217 -3.66 10.47 4.78
N SER A 218 -2.65 11.10 5.38
CA SER A 218 -2.50 11.18 6.83
C SER A 218 -3.59 12.01 7.53
N THR A 219 -4.25 12.89 6.79
CA THR A 219 -5.42 13.64 7.31
C THR A 219 -6.70 12.80 7.27
N ILE A 220 -6.81 11.84 6.36
CA ILE A 220 -7.98 10.98 6.16
C ILE A 220 -7.88 9.70 6.98
N PHE A 221 -6.68 9.18 7.15
CA PHE A 221 -6.41 7.90 7.79
C PHE A 221 -5.52 8.06 9.01
N LYS A 222 -5.84 7.36 10.07
CA LYS A 222 -4.95 7.24 11.22
C LYS A 222 -3.64 6.51 10.86
N ASP A 223 -3.73 5.55 9.93
CA ASP A 223 -2.62 4.75 9.43
C ASP A 223 -2.92 4.35 7.97
N HIS A 224 -2.53 5.22 7.03
CA HIS A 224 -2.77 5.00 5.60
C HIS A 224 -1.78 4.02 4.97
N VAL A 225 -0.64 3.81 5.61
CA VAL A 225 0.41 2.90 5.13
C VAL A 225 0.08 1.46 5.48
N SER A 226 -0.64 1.22 6.59
CA SER A 226 -0.97 -0.14 7.02
C SER A 226 -1.80 -0.88 5.97
N ARG A 227 -1.22 -1.95 5.44
CA ARG A 227 -1.84 -2.81 4.44
C ARG A 227 -2.32 -2.07 3.19
N LEU A 228 -1.64 -0.98 2.83
CA LEU A 228 -1.91 -0.16 1.64
C LEU A 228 -3.33 0.43 1.59
N SER A 229 -3.88 0.81 2.75
CA SER A 229 -5.23 1.36 2.84
C SER A 229 -5.37 2.73 2.15
N GLY A 230 -4.29 3.50 2.07
CA GLY A 230 -4.25 4.74 1.30
C GLY A 230 -4.31 4.49 -0.20
N ASP A 231 -3.54 3.52 -0.68
CA ASP A 231 -3.51 3.10 -2.08
C ASP A 231 -4.88 2.56 -2.52
N GLU A 232 -5.53 1.73 -1.68
CA GLU A 232 -6.88 1.23 -1.96
C GLU A 232 -7.90 2.36 -2.05
N TRP A 233 -7.79 3.39 -1.19
CA TRP A 233 -8.69 4.53 -1.24
C TRP A 233 -8.45 5.38 -2.50
N ILE A 234 -7.21 5.58 -2.92
CA ILE A 234 -6.90 6.30 -4.16
C ILE A 234 -7.52 5.59 -5.36
N VAL A 235 -7.35 4.27 -5.47
CA VAL A 235 -7.95 3.53 -6.59
C VAL A 235 -9.48 3.55 -6.53
N GLN A 236 -10.09 3.57 -5.34
CA GLN A 236 -11.53 3.76 -5.19
C GLN A 236 -12.00 5.14 -5.67
N CYS A 237 -11.21 6.20 -5.45
CA CYS A 237 -11.52 7.53 -5.98
C CYS A 237 -11.51 7.52 -7.51
N ILE A 238 -10.48 6.94 -8.12
CA ILE A 238 -10.35 6.81 -9.57
C ILE A 238 -11.48 5.97 -10.15
N ASP A 239 -11.77 4.82 -9.54
CA ASP A 239 -12.87 3.95 -9.99
C ASP A 239 -14.24 4.63 -9.81
N PHE A 240 -14.43 5.42 -8.76
CA PHE A 240 -15.65 6.19 -8.56
C PHE A 240 -15.87 7.25 -9.63
N VAL A 241 -14.82 7.98 -10.04
CA VAL A 241 -14.89 8.89 -11.18
C VAL A 241 -15.35 8.15 -12.42
N ARG A 242 -14.69 7.05 -12.76
CA ARG A 242 -15.03 6.23 -13.93
C ARG A 242 -16.44 5.65 -13.86
N ASN A 243 -16.87 5.22 -12.67
CA ASN A 243 -18.21 4.71 -12.44
C ASN A 243 -19.31 5.79 -12.46
N ALA A 244 -18.95 7.05 -12.26
CA ALA A 244 -19.89 8.16 -12.22
C ALA A 244 -19.85 9.03 -13.48
N THR A 245 -19.04 8.69 -14.48
CA THR A 245 -18.90 9.43 -15.74
C THR A 245 -19.78 8.80 -16.82
N GLN A 246 -20.44 9.65 -17.62
CA GLN A 246 -21.18 9.20 -18.80
C GLN A 246 -20.18 8.85 -19.91
N ILE A 247 -20.35 7.68 -20.54
CA ILE A 247 -19.49 7.24 -21.64
C ILE A 247 -20.26 7.40 -22.94
N ASP A 248 -19.69 8.18 -23.85
CA ASP A 248 -20.29 8.44 -25.16
C ASP A 248 -20.07 7.30 -26.17
N ASN A 249 -19.19 6.32 -25.87
CA ASN A 249 -18.86 5.23 -26.77
C ASN A 249 -19.20 3.85 -26.18
N VAL A 250 -20.19 3.19 -26.79
CA VAL A 250 -20.70 1.86 -26.44
C VAL A 250 -19.68 0.73 -26.70
N GLU A 251 -18.56 1.00 -27.36
CA GLU A 251 -17.55 -0.02 -27.71
C GLU A 251 -16.53 -0.26 -26.58
N ASP A 252 -16.39 0.64 -25.61
CA ASP A 252 -15.55 0.45 -24.44
C ASP A 252 -16.25 -0.43 -23.39
N ARG A 253 -16.22 -1.73 -23.62
CA ARG A 253 -16.81 -2.76 -22.72
C ARG A 253 -16.15 -2.83 -21.35
N ASP A 254 -15.02 -2.18 -21.16
CA ASP A 254 -14.24 -2.19 -19.92
C ASP A 254 -14.60 -1.05 -18.97
N CYS A 255 -15.48 -0.13 -19.38
CA CYS A 255 -16.00 0.90 -18.52
C CYS A 255 -17.28 0.43 -17.83
N HIS A 256 -17.38 0.68 -16.52
CA HIS A 256 -18.51 0.23 -15.68
C HIS A 256 -19.84 0.96 -15.97
N PHE A 257 -19.89 1.80 -17.00
CA PHE A 257 -21.08 2.52 -17.45
C PHE A 257 -21.40 2.17 -18.87
N THR A 258 -22.61 1.71 -19.10
CA THR A 258 -23.22 1.76 -20.41
C THR A 258 -24.36 2.76 -20.34
N ALA A 259 -24.24 3.89 -21.04
CA ALA A 259 -25.42 4.68 -21.37
C ALA A 259 -26.28 3.86 -22.33
N ASN A 260 -27.52 3.57 -21.94
CA ASN A 260 -28.49 2.99 -22.87
C ASN A 260 -28.83 4.02 -23.96
N TYR A 261 -29.27 3.57 -25.13
CA TYR A 261 -29.74 4.42 -26.24
C TYR A 261 -30.74 5.50 -25.84
N ASP A 262 -31.38 5.38 -24.67
CA ASP A 262 -32.33 6.33 -24.11
C ASP A 262 -31.68 7.35 -23.16
N GLY A 263 -30.36 7.44 -23.10
CA GLY A 263 -29.61 8.37 -22.22
C GLY A 263 -29.67 8.00 -20.73
N LYS A 264 -30.14 6.82 -20.39
CA LYS A 264 -30.15 6.34 -19.00
C LYS A 264 -28.78 5.83 -18.61
N ILE A 265 -28.21 6.39 -17.53
CA ILE A 265 -26.94 5.97 -16.97
C ILE A 265 -27.15 4.66 -16.18
N ASN A 266 -26.37 3.65 -16.48
CA ASN A 266 -26.31 2.43 -15.69
C ASN A 266 -25.20 2.54 -14.66
N PHE A 267 -25.50 2.21 -13.41
CA PHE A 267 -24.54 2.24 -12.31
C PHE A 267 -24.10 0.82 -11.95
N SER A 268 -22.87 0.69 -11.48
CA SER A 268 -22.32 -0.53 -10.93
C SER A 268 -21.67 -0.30 -9.57
N ALA A 269 -21.56 -1.36 -8.78
CA ALA A 269 -20.92 -1.29 -7.49
C ALA A 269 -19.40 -1.15 -7.63
N ILE A 270 -18.77 -0.35 -6.75
CA ILE A 270 -17.33 -0.39 -6.55
C ILE A 270 -17.04 -1.62 -5.67
N ASN A 271 -16.35 -2.59 -6.23
CA ASN A 271 -16.00 -3.84 -5.55
C ASN A 271 -14.58 -4.29 -5.94
N GLN A 272 -14.16 -5.43 -5.41
CA GLN A 272 -12.81 -5.91 -5.71
C GLN A 272 -12.60 -6.23 -7.20
N GLY A 273 -13.64 -6.65 -7.90
CA GLY A 273 -13.60 -6.88 -9.35
C GLY A 273 -13.40 -5.57 -10.13
N SER A 274 -14.16 -4.50 -9.80
CA SER A 274 -14.00 -3.20 -10.46
C SER A 274 -12.62 -2.60 -10.20
N LEU A 275 -12.12 -2.70 -8.97
CA LEU A 275 -10.78 -2.23 -8.63
C LEU A 275 -9.68 -3.05 -9.33
N ASN A 276 -9.86 -4.36 -9.52
CA ASN A 276 -8.91 -5.17 -10.29
C ASN A 276 -8.94 -4.76 -11.77
N ALA A 277 -10.10 -4.49 -12.34
CA ALA A 277 -10.24 -4.05 -13.72
C ALA A 277 -9.45 -2.75 -14.00
N VAL A 278 -9.34 -1.83 -13.05
CA VAL A 278 -8.47 -0.65 -13.18
C VAL A 278 -7.02 -1.05 -13.46
N TYR A 279 -6.53 -2.10 -12.83
CA TYR A 279 -5.13 -2.55 -12.99
C TYR A 279 -4.91 -3.42 -14.23
N GLU A 280 -5.91 -4.12 -14.71
CA GLU A 280 -5.79 -5.18 -15.69
C GLU A 280 -6.22 -4.76 -17.09
N SER A 281 -7.30 -3.99 -17.21
CA SER A 281 -7.99 -3.73 -18.48
C SER A 281 -7.93 -2.29 -18.96
N VAL A 282 -7.42 -1.37 -18.15
CA VAL A 282 -7.40 0.06 -18.48
C VAL A 282 -6.01 0.50 -18.87
N GLU A 283 -5.90 1.10 -20.05
CA GLU A 283 -4.69 1.79 -20.45
C GLU A 283 -4.55 3.09 -19.63
N LEU A 284 -3.36 3.33 -19.10
CA LEU A 284 -3.04 4.53 -18.35
C LEU A 284 -2.27 5.49 -19.24
N SER A 285 -2.98 6.44 -19.82
CA SER A 285 -2.38 7.45 -20.69
C SER A 285 -1.60 8.52 -19.89
N PRO A 286 -0.68 9.27 -20.51
CA PRO A 286 -0.05 10.43 -19.89
C PRO A 286 -1.07 11.49 -19.46
N ASP A 287 -2.14 11.70 -20.24
CA ASP A 287 -3.18 12.69 -19.99
C ASP A 287 -3.99 12.29 -18.73
N ASP A 288 -4.35 11.00 -18.58
CA ASP A 288 -5.00 10.49 -17.36
C ASP A 288 -4.14 10.75 -16.12
N LYS A 289 -2.82 10.53 -16.22
CA LYS A 289 -1.90 10.79 -15.11
C LYS A 289 -1.86 12.26 -14.73
N GLU A 290 -1.83 13.14 -15.72
CA GLU A 290 -1.83 14.59 -15.51
C GLU A 290 -3.13 15.02 -14.84
N GLU A 291 -4.26 14.57 -15.34
CA GLU A 291 -5.59 14.90 -14.81
C GLU A 291 -5.73 14.43 -13.35
N PHE A 292 -5.46 13.16 -13.04
CA PHE A 292 -5.56 12.64 -11.67
C PHE A 292 -4.57 13.35 -10.73
N ASN A 293 -3.34 13.62 -11.18
CA ASN A 293 -2.37 14.35 -10.37
C ASN A 293 -2.87 15.75 -10.00
N ASN A 294 -3.42 16.48 -10.97
CA ASN A 294 -3.92 17.84 -10.76
C ASN A 294 -5.09 17.84 -9.77
N VAL A 295 -6.07 16.94 -9.95
CA VAL A 295 -7.23 16.86 -9.05
C VAL A 295 -6.82 16.48 -7.62
N PHE A 296 -5.87 15.55 -7.43
CA PHE A 296 -5.38 15.21 -6.08
C PHE A 296 -4.55 16.34 -5.45
N ASP A 297 -3.77 17.06 -6.23
CA ASP A 297 -2.98 18.21 -5.77
C ASP A 297 -3.89 19.34 -5.28
N ASP A 298 -4.90 19.71 -6.09
CA ASP A 298 -5.88 20.72 -5.73
C ASP A 298 -6.74 20.30 -4.53
N LEU A 299 -7.18 19.03 -4.49
CA LEU A 299 -7.89 18.49 -3.36
C LEU A 299 -7.10 18.66 -2.06
N GLY A 300 -5.80 18.31 -2.07
CA GLY A 300 -4.92 18.46 -0.92
C GLY A 300 -4.78 19.92 -0.47
N GLN A 301 -4.62 20.84 -1.43
CA GLN A 301 -4.54 22.29 -1.16
C GLN A 301 -5.84 22.84 -0.61
N TYR A 302 -6.97 22.49 -1.24
CA TYR A 302 -8.30 22.97 -0.83
C TYR A 302 -8.67 22.51 0.56
N LEU A 303 -8.45 21.24 0.89
CA LEU A 303 -8.70 20.72 2.22
C LEU A 303 -7.85 21.40 3.29
N LYS A 304 -6.56 21.59 3.04
CA LYS A 304 -5.67 22.32 3.94
C LYS A 304 -6.15 23.75 4.19
N LYS A 305 -6.58 24.43 3.14
CA LYS A 305 -7.12 25.81 3.23
C LYS A 305 -8.45 25.85 3.99
N MET A 306 -9.36 24.88 3.76
CA MET A 306 -10.62 24.77 4.48
C MET A 306 -10.43 24.53 5.98
N VAL A 307 -9.43 23.74 6.37
CA VAL A 307 -9.06 23.55 7.77
C VAL A 307 -8.55 24.86 8.38
N THR A 308 -7.65 25.54 7.68
CA THR A 308 -7.11 26.85 8.13
C THR A 308 -8.20 27.91 8.31
N GLU A 309 -9.17 27.94 7.41
CA GLU A 309 -10.33 28.86 7.47
C GLU A 309 -11.44 28.38 8.42
N LYS A 310 -11.24 27.27 9.14
CA LYS A 310 -12.22 26.67 10.06
C LYS A 310 -13.55 26.28 9.40
N VAL A 311 -13.56 26.05 8.11
CA VAL A 311 -14.71 25.46 7.38
C VAL A 311 -14.83 23.98 7.73
N LEU A 312 -13.70 23.34 7.99
CA LEU A 312 -13.58 21.96 8.42
C LEU A 312 -12.87 21.87 9.78
N PRO A 313 -13.30 20.96 10.66
CA PRO A 313 -12.64 20.77 11.96
C PRO A 313 -11.26 20.11 11.82
N GLU A 314 -10.29 20.52 12.67
CA GLU A 314 -8.93 19.96 12.66
C GLU A 314 -8.84 18.47 13.03
N LYS A 315 -9.77 17.94 13.82
CA LYS A 315 -9.63 16.62 14.46
C LYS A 315 -10.53 15.50 13.94
N ASP A 316 -11.66 15.82 13.35
CA ASP A 316 -12.50 14.83 12.67
C ASP A 316 -12.48 15.15 11.19
N VAL A 317 -11.30 15.08 10.70
CA VAL A 317 -11.00 15.26 9.32
C VAL A 317 -11.89 14.30 8.55
N LEU A 318 -12.74 14.87 7.79
CA LEU A 318 -13.46 14.37 6.65
C LEU A 318 -13.51 12.83 6.61
N ARG A 319 -14.67 12.30 6.74
CA ARG A 319 -14.88 10.87 6.46
C ARG A 319 -14.34 10.57 5.07
N ARG A 320 -13.75 9.41 4.91
CA ARG A 320 -13.16 8.93 3.65
C ARG A 320 -14.08 9.17 2.47
N SER A 321 -15.38 8.88 2.65
CA SER A 321 -16.42 9.08 1.66
C SER A 321 -16.67 10.55 1.31
N ALA A 322 -16.59 11.48 2.26
CA ALA A 322 -16.76 12.90 1.99
C ALA A 322 -15.64 13.46 1.11
N VAL A 323 -14.39 13.03 1.36
CA VAL A 323 -13.25 13.42 0.53
C VAL A 323 -13.32 12.76 -0.84
N GLN A 324 -13.75 11.50 -0.92
CA GLN A 324 -14.01 10.82 -2.19
C GLN A 324 -15.09 11.52 -3.01
N ASN A 325 -16.17 11.98 -2.36
CA ASN A 325 -17.23 12.73 -3.01
C ASN A 325 -16.72 14.10 -3.51
N LEU A 326 -15.89 14.80 -2.74
CA LEU A 326 -15.27 16.04 -3.17
C LEU A 326 -14.33 15.82 -4.35
N TYR A 327 -13.50 14.77 -4.31
CA TYR A 327 -12.65 14.38 -5.43
C TYR A 327 -13.47 14.18 -6.71
N TRP A 328 -14.56 13.45 -6.62
CA TRP A 328 -15.47 13.23 -7.75
C TRP A 328 -16.08 14.54 -8.27
N MET A 329 -16.55 15.43 -7.38
CA MET A 329 -17.11 16.73 -7.77
C MET A 329 -16.06 17.62 -8.48
N MET A 330 -14.82 17.62 -8.00
CA MET A 330 -13.72 18.35 -8.63
C MET A 330 -13.38 17.82 -10.02
N HIS A 331 -13.42 16.51 -10.20
CA HIS A 331 -13.21 15.90 -11.52
C HIS A 331 -14.36 16.22 -12.50
N ASN A 332 -15.58 16.44 -12.01
CA ASN A 332 -16.80 16.58 -12.81
C ASN A 332 -17.36 18.01 -12.87
N GLY A 333 -16.56 19.05 -12.59
CA GLY A 333 -16.97 20.42 -12.87
C GLY A 333 -16.71 21.46 -11.78
N ILE A 334 -16.11 21.12 -10.66
CA ILE A 334 -15.63 22.11 -9.69
C ILE A 334 -14.21 22.51 -10.06
N GLU A 335 -14.03 23.76 -10.49
CA GLU A 335 -12.77 24.26 -11.04
C GLU A 335 -11.93 25.07 -10.03
N ASP A 336 -12.57 25.66 -9.01
CA ASP A 336 -11.86 26.52 -8.08
C ASP A 336 -12.18 26.26 -6.61
N TYR A 337 -11.40 26.92 -5.75
CA TYR A 337 -11.53 26.78 -4.30
C TYR A 337 -12.87 27.32 -3.75
N ALA A 338 -13.45 28.36 -4.34
CA ALA A 338 -14.69 28.96 -3.84
C ALA A 338 -15.84 27.98 -4.08
N GLN A 339 -15.91 27.40 -5.27
CA GLN A 339 -16.85 26.34 -5.62
C GLN A 339 -16.67 25.11 -4.73
N ALA A 340 -15.43 24.64 -4.54
CA ALA A 340 -15.13 23.51 -3.67
C ALA A 340 -15.57 23.74 -2.22
N LYS A 341 -15.34 24.91 -1.68
CA LYS A 341 -15.75 25.33 -0.34
C LYS A 341 -17.26 25.32 -0.17
N GLU A 342 -17.99 25.83 -1.13
CA GLU A 342 -19.46 25.85 -1.10
C GLU A 342 -20.03 24.44 -1.30
N ALA A 343 -19.44 23.65 -2.19
CA ALA A 343 -19.81 22.24 -2.38
C ALA A 343 -19.67 21.42 -1.09
N VAL A 344 -18.60 21.62 -0.35
CA VAL A 344 -18.40 20.95 0.96
C VAL A 344 -19.48 21.34 1.96
N LYS A 345 -19.89 22.62 2.01
CA LYS A 345 -20.99 23.07 2.89
C LYS A 345 -22.31 22.42 2.51
N LEU A 346 -22.65 22.42 1.22
CA LEU A 346 -23.86 21.77 0.72
C LEU A 346 -23.85 20.28 0.98
N HIS A 347 -22.70 19.61 0.76
CA HIS A 347 -22.52 18.20 1.09
C HIS A 347 -22.76 17.93 2.59
N GLN A 348 -22.23 18.78 3.48
CA GLN A 348 -22.45 18.64 4.93
C GLN A 348 -23.92 18.83 5.32
N LEU A 349 -24.64 19.74 4.66
CA LEU A 349 -26.08 19.91 4.86
C LEU A 349 -26.84 18.65 4.43
N ARG A 350 -26.59 18.14 3.22
CA ARG A 350 -27.22 16.90 2.71
C ARG A 350 -26.89 15.68 3.58
N TYR A 351 -25.64 15.58 4.04
CA TYR A 351 -25.21 14.50 4.92
C TYR A 351 -25.90 14.49 6.29
N LYS A 352 -26.29 15.66 6.82
CA LYS A 352 -27.01 15.80 8.09
C LYS A 352 -28.51 15.70 7.94
N ASP A 353 -29.01 15.91 6.74
CA ASP A 353 -30.44 15.89 6.44
C ASP A 353 -30.95 14.45 6.36
N LYS A 354 -31.80 14.08 7.33
CA LYS A 354 -32.42 12.76 7.39
C LYS A 354 -33.52 12.55 6.34
N THR A 355 -33.98 13.62 5.71
CA THR A 355 -35.00 13.56 4.65
C THR A 355 -34.38 13.44 3.26
N CYS A 356 -33.06 13.61 3.14
CA CYS A 356 -32.33 13.34 1.91
C CYS A 356 -32.13 11.83 1.78
N THR A 357 -33.04 11.16 1.10
CA THR A 357 -33.09 9.71 0.96
C THR A 357 -33.17 9.30 -0.52
N ASN A 358 -32.89 8.03 -0.82
CA ASN A 358 -32.97 7.46 -2.16
C ASN A 358 -34.38 6.99 -2.55
N LYS A 359 -35.42 7.44 -1.86
CA LYS A 359 -36.79 6.97 -2.01
C LYS A 359 -37.29 6.96 -3.45
N ASP A 360 -36.93 7.96 -4.23
CA ASP A 360 -37.38 8.11 -5.63
C ASP A 360 -36.58 7.24 -6.63
N LEU A 361 -35.56 6.51 -6.15
CA LEU A 361 -34.67 5.70 -6.97
C LEU A 361 -34.76 4.20 -6.68
N ILE A 362 -35.48 3.81 -5.63
CA ILE A 362 -35.62 2.41 -5.20
C ILE A 362 -36.94 1.81 -5.68
N GLU A 363 -36.95 0.48 -5.84
CA GLU A 363 -38.16 -0.28 -6.05
C GLU A 363 -38.88 -0.50 -4.70
N ASP A 364 -40.19 -0.80 -4.74
CA ASP A 364 -41.06 -0.88 -3.54
C ASP A 364 -40.60 -1.86 -2.46
N GLU A 365 -39.77 -2.87 -2.81
CA GLU A 365 -39.25 -3.87 -1.88
C GLU A 365 -37.90 -3.50 -1.27
N ASP A 366 -37.24 -2.45 -1.75
CA ASP A 366 -35.92 -2.04 -1.30
C ASP A 366 -35.98 -1.12 -0.08
N GLU A 367 -34.96 -1.20 0.76
CA GLU A 367 -34.85 -0.39 1.97
C GLU A 367 -34.45 1.05 1.64
N GLU A 368 -35.26 2.01 2.07
CA GLU A 368 -34.96 3.43 1.94
C GLU A 368 -33.72 3.82 2.74
N LYS A 369 -32.72 4.44 2.10
CA LYS A 369 -31.45 4.83 2.71
C LYS A 369 -31.24 6.33 2.64
N THR A 370 -30.72 6.90 3.73
CA THR A 370 -30.34 8.32 3.75
C THR A 370 -29.02 8.53 2.98
N PHE A 371 -28.79 9.73 2.47
CA PHE A 371 -27.54 10.12 1.81
C PHE A 371 -26.31 9.79 2.68
N LYS A 372 -26.43 9.96 4.01
CA LYS A 372 -25.38 9.59 4.95
C LYS A 372 -25.00 8.10 4.88
N VAL A 373 -25.97 7.22 4.78
CA VAL A 373 -25.73 5.77 4.65
C VAL A 373 -25.12 5.44 3.29
N CYS A 374 -25.62 6.05 2.25
CA CYS A 374 -25.12 5.83 0.89
C CYS A 374 -23.70 6.37 0.67
N CYS A 375 -23.28 7.40 1.41
CA CYS A 375 -21.90 7.90 1.37
C CYS A 375 -20.86 6.84 1.78
N ASP A 376 -21.19 5.97 2.72
CA ASP A 376 -20.28 4.93 3.23
C ASP A 376 -20.41 3.62 2.44
N GLY A 377 -21.41 3.50 1.54
CA GLY A 377 -21.68 2.33 0.74
C GLY A 377 -21.01 2.37 -0.65
N LEU A 378 -20.57 1.21 -1.12
CA LEU A 378 -19.96 1.00 -2.44
C LEU A 378 -20.87 0.18 -3.38
N GLY A 379 -22.08 -0.18 -2.95
CA GLY A 379 -23.07 -0.88 -3.75
C GLY A 379 -23.66 0.02 -4.85
N LYS A 380 -24.23 -0.59 -5.89
CA LYS A 380 -24.81 0.08 -7.05
C LYS A 380 -25.75 1.23 -6.66
N ASP A 381 -26.76 0.96 -5.82
CA ASP A 381 -27.75 1.96 -5.41
C ASP A 381 -27.16 3.11 -4.62
N ASN A 382 -26.12 2.81 -3.80
CA ASN A 382 -25.40 3.84 -3.07
C ASN A 382 -24.62 4.76 -4.02
N ILE A 383 -23.99 4.21 -5.05
CA ILE A 383 -23.27 4.95 -6.09
C ILE A 383 -24.25 5.81 -6.89
N GLU A 384 -25.37 5.26 -7.31
CA GLU A 384 -26.43 5.97 -8.07
C GLU A 384 -26.96 7.17 -7.29
N PHE A 385 -27.35 6.97 -6.03
CA PHE A 385 -27.85 8.05 -5.21
C PHE A 385 -26.79 9.12 -4.91
N ARG A 386 -25.56 8.70 -4.65
CA ARG A 386 -24.42 9.64 -4.50
C ARG A 386 -24.27 10.49 -5.77
N TYR A 387 -24.28 9.86 -6.94
CA TYR A 387 -24.17 10.56 -8.23
C TYR A 387 -25.23 11.68 -8.35
N HIS A 388 -26.49 11.38 -8.10
CA HIS A 388 -27.57 12.36 -8.21
C HIS A 388 -27.41 13.54 -7.24
N VAL A 389 -27.09 13.25 -5.97
CA VAL A 389 -26.90 14.31 -4.96
C VAL A 389 -25.66 15.15 -5.28
N LEU A 390 -24.57 14.54 -5.73
CA LEU A 390 -23.34 15.27 -6.05
C LEU A 390 -23.48 16.10 -7.33
N SER A 391 -24.21 15.60 -8.34
CA SER A 391 -24.54 16.35 -9.56
C SER A 391 -25.42 17.58 -9.26
N ASP A 392 -26.41 17.45 -8.35
CA ASP A 392 -27.22 18.61 -7.87
C ASP A 392 -26.33 19.65 -7.15
N ILE A 393 -25.36 19.20 -6.36
CA ILE A 393 -24.41 20.10 -5.70
C ILE A 393 -23.55 20.84 -6.73
N ILE A 394 -22.96 20.12 -7.70
CA ILE A 394 -22.17 20.75 -8.77
C ILE A 394 -23.02 21.80 -9.50
N ALA A 395 -24.19 21.43 -9.98
CA ALA A 395 -25.07 22.35 -10.71
C ALA A 395 -25.40 23.63 -9.94
N ARG A 396 -25.41 23.60 -8.59
CA ARG A 396 -25.68 24.79 -7.76
C ARG A 396 -24.47 25.67 -7.52
N VAL A 397 -23.26 25.10 -7.53
CA VAL A 397 -22.03 25.85 -7.22
C VAL A 397 -21.33 26.35 -8.46
N THR A 398 -21.68 25.84 -9.65
CA THR A 398 -21.13 26.25 -10.96
C THR A 398 -22.01 27.23 -11.71
N GLN A 399 -23.23 27.53 -11.21
CA GLN A 399 -24.12 28.61 -11.70
C GLN A 399 -23.70 29.94 -11.10
#